data_53f16973c5e2827bb4fcb8dfca1e0db7
#
_entry.id   53f16973c5e2827bb4fcb8dfca1e0db7
#
_cell.length_a   1.000
_cell.length_b   1.000
_cell.length_c   1.000
_cell.angle_alpha   90.00
_cell.angle_beta   90.00
_cell.angle_gamma   90.00
#
_symmetry.space_group_name_H-M   'P 1'
#
loop_
_entity.id
_entity.type
_entity.pdbx_description
1 polymer ?
#
loop_
_entity_poly.entity_id
_entity_poly.type
_entity_poly.pdbx_seq_one_letter_code
_entity_poly.pdbx_strand_id
1 'polypeptide(L)'
;MRRSMLFIPGNTPNLLMNGDVLGSDSIILDLEDAVSPAEKDAARILVKNALKHLNYKGCEIVVRINPIDTDFWKKDLDAIIPLKPDMIMPPKVGKAEDVKLISDYIAEVEERNGMERNTVKLIPLIETALGVENAFQIASADERVEAIFLGGEDYTADLRCKRTKEGNEIFYARTRLVNAARAASVDVYDTPFTDVDDIEGLYKDAELAKSLGFTGKVSISPRHVNGINEVFTPTQAEIDYAHDVMETIRIAKEQGKGVVSLRGKMIDAPIVARARQVLEMEREIFGGVGYDE
;
A
#
# COMPACT_ATOMS: atom_id res chain seq x y z
N MET A 1 -6.58 7.40 1.90
CA MET A 1 -5.68 7.20 0.74
C MET A 1 -4.26 6.93 1.20
N ARG A 2 -3.47 6.11 0.49
CA ARG A 2 -2.10 5.69 0.87
C ARG A 2 -1.11 5.98 -0.27
N ARG A 3 -0.65 7.25 -0.42
CA ARG A 3 0.34 7.62 -1.45
C ARG A 3 1.71 7.07 -1.12
N SER A 4 2.11 7.23 0.16
CA SER A 4 3.38 6.73 0.67
C SER A 4 3.19 5.88 1.91
N MET A 5 3.99 4.81 2.02
CA MET A 5 4.08 3.95 3.19
C MET A 5 5.56 3.90 3.63
N LEU A 6 5.86 4.25 4.88
CA LEU A 6 7.23 4.35 5.37
C LEU A 6 7.58 3.20 6.31
N PHE A 7 8.60 2.43 5.96
CA PHE A 7 9.17 1.43 6.88
C PHE A 7 9.87 2.08 8.08
N ILE A 8 9.54 1.59 9.27
CA ILE A 8 10.14 1.96 10.55
C ILE A 8 10.61 0.69 11.25
N PRO A 9 11.94 0.50 11.48
CA PRO A 9 12.43 -0.64 12.21
C PRO A 9 11.84 -0.74 13.63
N GLY A 10 11.26 -1.89 13.97
CA GLY A 10 10.58 -2.11 15.24
C GLY A 10 11.47 -2.07 16.49
N ASN A 11 12.78 -2.09 16.31
CA ASN A 11 13.78 -1.98 17.39
C ASN A 11 14.38 -0.56 17.50
N THR A 12 13.81 0.46 16.84
CA THR A 12 14.35 1.83 16.83
C THR A 12 13.40 2.81 17.54
N PRO A 13 13.54 3.04 18.86
CA PRO A 13 12.60 3.84 19.66
C PRO A 13 12.35 5.25 19.11
N ASN A 14 13.41 5.94 18.68
CA ASN A 14 13.29 7.31 18.17
C ASN A 14 12.42 7.41 16.91
N LEU A 15 12.50 6.44 16.00
CA LEU A 15 11.66 6.41 14.81
C LEU A 15 10.23 6.02 15.15
N LEU A 16 10.04 5.07 16.07
CA LEU A 16 8.71 4.70 16.56
C LEU A 16 7.99 5.88 17.21
N MET A 17 8.69 6.68 18.04
CA MET A 17 8.08 7.83 18.72
C MET A 17 7.70 8.99 17.77
N ASN A 18 8.33 9.08 16.62
CA ASN A 18 8.15 10.19 15.69
C ASN A 18 7.55 9.75 14.33
N GLY A 19 7.00 8.54 14.24
CA GLY A 19 6.52 7.97 12.97
C GLY A 19 5.46 8.83 12.27
N ASP A 20 4.54 9.39 13.04
CA ASP A 20 3.41 10.20 12.54
C ASP A 20 3.79 11.61 12.04
N VAL A 21 4.96 12.13 12.43
CA VAL A 21 5.43 13.45 11.95
C VAL A 21 6.33 13.38 10.72
N LEU A 22 6.59 12.18 10.21
CA LEU A 22 7.45 11.98 9.03
C LEU A 22 6.71 12.22 7.71
N GLY A 23 5.39 12.47 7.74
CA GLY A 23 4.59 12.92 6.61
C GLY A 23 4.11 11.82 5.65
N SER A 24 4.35 10.54 5.96
CA SER A 24 3.78 9.42 5.19
C SER A 24 2.31 9.20 5.54
N ASP A 25 1.51 8.77 4.57
CA ASP A 25 0.09 8.44 4.78
C ASP A 25 -0.05 7.17 5.65
N SER A 26 0.91 6.25 5.56
CA SER A 26 0.98 5.05 6.40
C SER A 26 2.41 4.80 6.91
N ILE A 27 2.54 4.20 8.09
CA ILE A 27 3.82 3.69 8.59
C ILE A 27 3.78 2.18 8.72
N ILE A 28 4.89 1.53 8.39
CA ILE A 28 5.06 0.08 8.50
C ILE A 28 6.04 -0.19 9.64
N LEU A 29 5.52 -0.63 10.78
CA LEU A 29 6.33 -1.04 11.93
C LEU A 29 6.88 -2.43 11.66
N ASP A 30 8.19 -2.52 11.47
CA ASP A 30 8.84 -3.73 10.96
C ASP A 30 9.37 -4.63 12.07
N LEU A 31 8.91 -5.89 12.09
CA LEU A 31 9.42 -6.95 12.98
C LEU A 31 10.28 -7.97 12.23
N GLU A 32 10.45 -7.80 10.91
CA GLU A 32 11.17 -8.77 10.06
C GLU A 32 12.59 -8.32 9.75
N ASP A 33 12.93 -8.03 8.51
CA ASP A 33 14.31 -7.88 8.02
C ASP A 33 15.11 -6.77 8.70
N ALA A 34 14.46 -5.67 9.09
CA ALA A 34 15.15 -4.61 9.83
C ALA A 34 15.53 -4.98 11.28
N VAL A 35 15.13 -6.16 11.75
CA VAL A 35 15.37 -6.61 13.12
C VAL A 35 16.17 -7.90 13.14
N SER A 36 17.32 -7.91 13.82
CA SER A 36 18.14 -9.12 13.95
C SER A 36 17.39 -10.24 14.68
N PRO A 37 17.70 -11.53 14.41
CA PRO A 37 17.03 -12.66 15.06
C PRO A 37 17.08 -12.60 16.61
N ALA A 38 18.17 -12.10 17.17
CA ALA A 38 18.34 -11.98 18.62
C ALA A 38 17.46 -10.88 19.25
N GLU A 39 16.99 -9.92 18.45
CA GLU A 39 16.19 -8.78 18.92
C GLU A 39 14.68 -8.90 18.61
N LYS A 40 14.24 -9.98 17.95
CA LYS A 40 12.84 -10.16 17.53
C LYS A 40 11.84 -9.99 18.69
N ASP A 41 12.11 -10.60 19.84
CA ASP A 41 11.22 -10.50 21.00
C ASP A 41 11.25 -9.10 21.62
N ALA A 42 12.41 -8.43 21.66
CA ALA A 42 12.51 -7.05 22.14
C ALA A 42 11.79 -6.07 21.22
N ALA A 43 11.96 -6.20 19.91
CA ALA A 43 11.26 -5.38 18.91
C ALA A 43 9.74 -5.56 19.01
N ARG A 44 9.24 -6.79 19.14
CA ARG A 44 7.81 -7.08 19.33
C ARG A 44 7.24 -6.37 20.56
N ILE A 45 7.96 -6.42 21.69
CA ILE A 45 7.56 -5.74 22.93
C ILE A 45 7.56 -4.23 22.72
N LEU A 46 8.55 -3.69 22.03
CA LEU A 46 8.67 -2.26 21.77
C LEU A 46 7.54 -1.76 20.86
N VAL A 47 7.28 -2.44 19.74
CA VAL A 47 6.14 -2.14 18.83
C VAL A 47 4.81 -2.26 19.58
N LYS A 48 4.61 -3.33 20.36
CA LYS A 48 3.42 -3.47 21.21
C LYS A 48 3.23 -2.28 22.14
N ASN A 49 4.28 -1.81 22.81
CA ASN A 49 4.20 -0.66 23.71
C ASN A 49 3.98 0.65 22.94
N ALA A 50 4.58 0.82 21.76
CA ALA A 50 4.35 1.95 20.90
C ALA A 50 2.87 2.05 20.50
N LEU A 51 2.28 0.97 20.00
CA LEU A 51 0.85 0.91 19.63
C LEU A 51 -0.09 1.16 20.82
N LYS A 52 0.32 0.75 22.03
CA LYS A 52 -0.50 0.94 23.22
C LYS A 52 -0.48 2.36 23.78
N HIS A 53 0.65 3.05 23.65
CA HIS A 53 0.89 4.31 24.38
C HIS A 53 1.09 5.53 23.49
N LEU A 54 1.42 5.35 22.22
CA LEU A 54 1.55 6.43 21.25
C LEU A 54 0.26 6.58 20.44
N ASN A 55 -0.02 7.80 20.04
CA ASN A 55 -1.17 8.10 19.18
C ASN A 55 -0.66 8.63 17.84
N TYR A 56 -0.56 7.77 16.85
CA TYR A 56 -0.12 8.09 15.50
C TYR A 56 -1.26 8.79 14.73
N LYS A 57 -1.43 10.10 14.98
CA LYS A 57 -2.52 10.89 14.40
C LYS A 57 -2.31 11.11 12.90
N GLY A 58 -3.36 10.81 12.13
CA GLY A 58 -3.38 11.06 10.69
C GLY A 58 -2.48 10.12 9.87
N CYS A 59 -2.04 9.03 10.48
CA CYS A 59 -1.20 8.03 9.84
C CYS A 59 -1.78 6.64 10.08
N GLU A 60 -1.94 5.86 9.02
CA GLU A 60 -2.37 4.48 9.11
C GLU A 60 -1.23 3.58 9.58
N ILE A 61 -1.55 2.58 10.38
CA ILE A 61 -0.58 1.70 11.02
C ILE A 61 -0.61 0.31 10.40
N VAL A 62 0.50 -0.04 9.78
CA VAL A 62 0.78 -1.40 9.27
C VAL A 62 1.86 -2.05 10.12
N VAL A 63 1.75 -3.34 10.42
CA VAL A 63 2.82 -4.08 11.09
C VAL A 63 3.29 -5.21 10.18
N ARG A 64 4.58 -5.16 9.77
CA ARG A 64 5.20 -6.29 9.07
C ARG A 64 5.64 -7.32 10.09
N ILE A 65 5.01 -8.49 10.05
CA ILE A 65 5.31 -9.63 10.92
C ILE A 65 6.46 -10.47 10.35
N ASN A 66 6.95 -11.42 11.13
CA ASN A 66 7.92 -12.41 10.66
C ASN A 66 7.24 -13.43 9.72
N PRO A 67 8.02 -14.08 8.81
CA PRO A 67 7.50 -15.07 7.87
C PRO A 67 6.85 -16.28 8.55
N ILE A 68 5.89 -16.91 7.86
CA ILE A 68 5.10 -18.05 8.38
C ILE A 68 5.91 -19.35 8.59
N ASP A 69 7.08 -19.44 7.99
CA ASP A 69 8.03 -20.54 8.18
C ASP A 69 8.93 -20.37 9.42
N THR A 70 8.69 -19.34 10.24
CA THR A 70 9.41 -19.05 11.48
C THR A 70 8.53 -19.30 12.72
N ASP A 71 9.14 -19.42 13.90
CA ASP A 71 8.41 -19.51 15.18
C ASP A 71 7.92 -18.15 15.70
N PHE A 72 8.12 -17.05 14.96
CA PHE A 72 7.84 -15.70 15.44
C PHE A 72 6.46 -15.17 15.04
N TRP A 73 5.96 -15.49 13.86
CA TRP A 73 4.77 -14.86 13.30
C TRP A 73 3.50 -14.96 14.17
N LYS A 74 3.27 -16.13 14.81
CA LYS A 74 2.14 -16.29 15.75
C LYS A 74 2.30 -15.42 16.98
N LYS A 75 3.52 -15.34 17.54
CA LYS A 75 3.82 -14.48 18.66
C LYS A 75 3.65 -13.00 18.32
N ASP A 76 3.99 -12.62 17.08
CA ASP A 76 3.77 -11.27 16.57
C ASP A 76 2.27 -10.95 16.53
N LEU A 77 1.46 -11.82 15.92
CA LEU A 77 0.02 -11.65 15.85
C LEU A 77 -0.65 -11.63 17.23
N ASP A 78 -0.28 -12.53 18.14
CA ASP A 78 -0.79 -12.56 19.51
C ASP A 78 -0.52 -11.25 20.27
N ALA A 79 0.64 -10.63 20.02
CA ALA A 79 1.02 -9.39 20.69
C ALA A 79 0.39 -8.14 20.07
N ILE A 80 0.17 -8.13 18.77
CA ILE A 80 -0.15 -6.93 17.97
C ILE A 80 -1.64 -6.80 17.66
N ILE A 81 -2.34 -7.88 17.27
CA ILE A 81 -3.75 -7.85 16.90
C ILE A 81 -4.66 -7.22 17.97
N PRO A 82 -4.48 -7.52 19.30
CA PRO A 82 -5.31 -6.89 20.33
C PRO A 82 -5.22 -5.37 20.42
N LEU A 83 -4.21 -4.77 19.78
CA LEU A 83 -3.98 -3.32 19.73
C LEU A 83 -4.59 -2.65 18.51
N LYS A 84 -5.23 -3.45 17.63
CA LYS A 84 -5.98 -2.99 16.45
C LYS A 84 -5.15 -2.12 15.51
N PRO A 85 -3.98 -2.58 15.01
CA PRO A 85 -3.38 -1.90 13.87
C PRO A 85 -4.36 -1.94 12.69
N ASP A 86 -4.23 -1.04 11.75
CA ASP A 86 -5.10 -1.04 10.56
C ASP A 86 -4.85 -2.29 9.71
N MET A 87 -3.57 -2.65 9.51
CA MET A 87 -3.21 -3.81 8.70
C MET A 87 -2.02 -4.60 9.25
N ILE A 88 -1.98 -5.87 8.88
CA ILE A 88 -0.80 -6.74 8.97
C ILE A 88 -0.21 -6.94 7.58
N MET A 89 1.12 -6.88 7.51
CA MET A 89 1.89 -7.17 6.30
C MET A 89 2.66 -8.48 6.50
N PRO A 90 2.12 -9.62 6.02
CA PRO A 90 2.88 -10.86 6.00
C PRO A 90 3.90 -10.84 4.86
N PRO A 91 5.20 -11.10 5.12
CA PRO A 91 6.21 -11.19 4.08
C PRO A 91 6.21 -12.56 3.41
N LYS A 92 6.88 -12.64 2.26
CA LYS A 92 7.17 -13.90 1.53
C LYS A 92 5.94 -14.73 1.19
N VAL A 93 4.80 -14.07 0.98
CA VAL A 93 3.56 -14.75 0.58
C VAL A 93 3.70 -15.30 -0.83
N GLY A 94 3.63 -16.63 -0.97
CA GLY A 94 3.79 -17.32 -2.24
C GLY A 94 2.49 -17.83 -2.87
N LYS A 95 1.43 -18.01 -2.06
CA LYS A 95 0.17 -18.61 -2.51
C LYS A 95 -1.02 -18.20 -1.64
N ALA A 96 -2.23 -18.44 -2.14
CA ALA A 96 -3.49 -18.11 -1.46
C ALA A 96 -3.63 -18.80 -0.08
N GLU A 97 -3.11 -20.00 0.07
CA GLU A 97 -3.14 -20.75 1.32
C GLU A 97 -2.36 -20.09 2.44
N ASP A 98 -1.28 -19.36 2.10
CA ASP A 98 -0.49 -18.59 3.08
C ASP A 98 -1.35 -17.44 3.65
N VAL A 99 -2.10 -16.74 2.79
CA VAL A 99 -3.04 -15.68 3.22
C VAL A 99 -4.13 -16.26 4.12
N LYS A 100 -4.74 -17.37 3.72
CA LYS A 100 -5.80 -18.02 4.50
C LYS A 100 -5.31 -18.46 5.88
N LEU A 101 -4.12 -19.08 5.94
CA LEU A 101 -3.51 -19.49 7.21
C LEU A 101 -3.35 -18.30 8.18
N ILE A 102 -2.90 -17.17 7.66
CA ILE A 102 -2.70 -15.95 8.47
C ILE A 102 -4.06 -15.35 8.85
N SER A 103 -5.01 -15.26 7.92
CA SER A 103 -6.35 -14.73 8.16
C SER A 103 -7.10 -15.53 9.23
N ASP A 104 -7.04 -16.87 9.15
CA ASP A 104 -7.65 -17.75 10.13
C ASP A 104 -7.04 -17.53 11.53
N TYR A 105 -5.72 -17.43 11.63
CA TYR A 105 -5.08 -17.18 12.91
C TYR A 105 -5.41 -15.76 13.47
N ILE A 106 -5.50 -14.74 12.61
CA ILE A 106 -5.96 -13.40 13.03
C ILE A 106 -7.38 -13.49 13.57
N ALA A 107 -8.28 -14.22 12.91
CA ALA A 107 -9.67 -14.41 13.37
C ALA A 107 -9.73 -15.08 14.76
N GLU A 108 -8.88 -16.09 15.02
CA GLU A 108 -8.76 -16.71 16.34
C GLU A 108 -8.29 -15.72 17.41
N VAL A 109 -7.33 -14.82 17.06
CA VAL A 109 -6.84 -13.80 18.00
C VAL A 109 -7.89 -12.73 18.24
N GLU A 110 -8.60 -12.28 17.21
CA GLU A 110 -9.72 -11.34 17.33
C GLU A 110 -10.81 -11.90 18.26
N GLU A 111 -11.24 -13.14 18.04
CA GLU A 111 -12.26 -13.81 18.86
C GLU A 111 -11.84 -13.92 20.34
N ARG A 112 -10.61 -14.39 20.60
CA ARG A 112 -10.05 -14.50 21.97
C ARG A 112 -10.00 -13.16 22.71
N ASN A 113 -9.95 -12.04 21.98
CA ASN A 113 -9.88 -10.69 22.54
C ASN A 113 -11.22 -9.93 22.46
N GLY A 114 -12.31 -10.59 22.09
CA GLY A 114 -13.64 -9.96 21.99
C GLY A 114 -13.72 -8.86 20.91
N MET A 115 -12.91 -8.97 19.86
CA MET A 115 -12.92 -8.06 18.72
C MET A 115 -13.91 -8.55 17.66
N GLU A 116 -14.41 -7.64 16.86
CA GLU A 116 -15.17 -8.00 15.66
C GLU A 116 -14.24 -8.68 14.66
N ARG A 117 -14.77 -9.68 13.96
CA ARG A 117 -14.05 -10.35 12.87
C ARG A 117 -13.74 -9.35 11.76
N ASN A 118 -12.59 -9.51 11.11
CA ASN A 118 -12.10 -8.64 10.03
C ASN A 118 -11.81 -7.18 10.46
N THR A 119 -11.59 -6.94 11.76
CA THR A 119 -11.14 -5.64 12.27
C THR A 119 -9.78 -5.25 11.69
N VAL A 120 -8.83 -6.20 11.66
CA VAL A 120 -7.48 -5.97 11.13
C VAL A 120 -7.39 -6.52 9.71
N LYS A 121 -6.90 -5.70 8.78
CA LYS A 121 -6.77 -6.03 7.36
C LYS A 121 -5.42 -6.62 7.00
N LEU A 122 -5.25 -7.05 5.75
CA LEU A 122 -4.03 -7.66 5.24
C LEU A 122 -3.50 -6.91 4.02
N ILE A 123 -2.18 -6.77 3.99
CA ILE A 123 -1.41 -6.35 2.81
C ILE A 123 -0.28 -7.37 2.56
N PRO A 124 -0.55 -8.49 1.85
CA PRO A 124 0.46 -9.49 1.51
C PRO A 124 1.64 -8.88 0.75
N LEU A 125 2.86 -9.12 1.24
CA LEU A 125 4.10 -8.74 0.56
C LEU A 125 4.51 -9.88 -0.39
N ILE A 126 4.50 -9.57 -1.68
CA ILE A 126 4.83 -10.48 -2.78
C ILE A 126 6.24 -10.18 -3.26
N GLU A 127 7.16 -11.09 -2.98
CA GLU A 127 8.60 -10.86 -3.14
C GLU A 127 9.36 -12.12 -3.59
N THR A 128 8.64 -13.06 -4.23
CA THR A 128 9.21 -14.25 -4.86
C THR A 128 8.61 -14.46 -6.25
N ALA A 129 9.31 -15.17 -7.11
CA ALA A 129 8.81 -15.54 -8.44
C ALA A 129 7.47 -16.29 -8.34
N LEU A 130 7.37 -17.22 -7.39
CA LEU A 130 6.12 -17.96 -7.14
C LEU A 130 4.97 -17.02 -6.72
N GLY A 131 5.24 -16.06 -5.82
CA GLY A 131 4.25 -15.09 -5.38
C GLY A 131 3.77 -14.18 -6.51
N VAL A 132 4.69 -13.74 -7.38
CA VAL A 132 4.35 -12.92 -8.56
C VAL A 132 3.45 -13.70 -9.53
N GLU A 133 3.73 -14.97 -9.79
CA GLU A 133 2.87 -15.80 -10.64
C GLU A 133 1.48 -16.03 -10.03
N ASN A 134 1.38 -16.13 -8.71
CA ASN A 134 0.14 -16.33 -7.97
C ASN A 134 -0.53 -15.02 -7.50
N ALA A 135 -0.08 -13.86 -7.95
CA ALA A 135 -0.50 -12.56 -7.42
C ALA A 135 -2.02 -12.37 -7.38
N PHE A 136 -2.77 -12.82 -8.39
CA PHE A 136 -4.23 -12.72 -8.40
C PHE A 136 -4.87 -13.62 -7.33
N GLN A 137 -4.42 -14.87 -7.21
CA GLN A 137 -4.92 -15.80 -6.21
C GLN A 137 -4.63 -15.31 -4.78
N ILE A 138 -3.46 -14.67 -4.56
CA ILE A 138 -3.10 -14.05 -3.30
C ILE A 138 -4.00 -12.85 -3.01
N ALA A 139 -4.16 -11.94 -3.98
CA ALA A 139 -4.97 -10.73 -3.85
C ALA A 139 -6.46 -11.01 -3.58
N SER A 140 -6.98 -12.14 -4.09
CA SER A 140 -8.38 -12.55 -3.96
C SER A 140 -8.62 -13.66 -2.91
N ALA A 141 -7.61 -13.99 -2.10
CA ALA A 141 -7.66 -15.14 -1.21
C ALA A 141 -8.62 -14.97 -0.03
N ASP A 142 -8.79 -13.76 0.47
CA ASP A 142 -9.58 -13.46 1.67
C ASP A 142 -10.08 -12.01 1.63
N GLU A 143 -11.24 -11.74 2.24
CA GLU A 143 -11.86 -10.41 2.33
C GLU A 143 -11.06 -9.41 3.19
N ARG A 144 -10.08 -9.88 3.97
CA ARG A 144 -9.15 -9.02 4.70
C ARG A 144 -8.12 -8.36 3.80
N VAL A 145 -7.86 -8.91 2.61
CA VAL A 145 -6.85 -8.36 1.70
C VAL A 145 -7.39 -7.06 1.10
N GLU A 146 -6.85 -5.94 1.54
CA GLU A 146 -7.16 -4.61 0.99
C GLU A 146 -6.14 -4.15 -0.05
N ALA A 147 -4.93 -4.70 0.01
CA ALA A 147 -3.86 -4.34 -0.91
C ALA A 147 -2.86 -5.49 -1.07
N ILE A 148 -2.02 -5.39 -2.11
CA ILE A 148 -0.80 -6.19 -2.26
C ILE A 148 0.40 -5.27 -2.44
N PHE A 149 1.59 -5.74 -2.03
CA PHE A 149 2.83 -4.96 -2.10
C PHE A 149 3.94 -5.75 -2.78
N LEU A 150 4.73 -5.08 -3.66
CA LEU A 150 5.86 -5.67 -4.36
C LEU A 150 7.17 -5.48 -3.56
N GLY A 151 7.80 -6.57 -3.11
CA GLY A 151 9.13 -6.59 -2.53
C GLY A 151 10.22 -6.82 -3.59
N GLY A 152 10.77 -5.75 -4.16
CA GLY A 152 11.67 -5.83 -5.31
C GLY A 152 13.05 -6.43 -5.00
N GLU A 153 13.58 -6.23 -3.79
CA GLU A 153 14.90 -6.72 -3.41
C GLU A 153 14.92 -8.25 -3.28
N ASP A 154 14.00 -8.83 -2.50
CA ASP A 154 13.89 -10.27 -2.34
C ASP A 154 13.45 -10.95 -3.64
N TYR A 155 12.57 -10.30 -4.41
CA TYR A 155 12.18 -10.80 -5.72
C TYR A 155 13.37 -10.94 -6.67
N THR A 156 14.26 -9.93 -6.75
CA THR A 156 15.45 -10.02 -7.60
C THR A 156 16.47 -11.01 -7.07
N ALA A 157 16.58 -11.17 -5.76
CA ALA A 157 17.40 -12.22 -5.15
C ALA A 157 16.89 -13.62 -5.51
N ASP A 158 15.55 -13.85 -5.46
CA ASP A 158 14.91 -15.10 -5.87
C ASP A 158 15.11 -15.38 -7.37
N LEU A 159 15.02 -14.36 -8.22
CA LEU A 159 15.36 -14.43 -9.65
C LEU A 159 16.84 -14.63 -9.94
N ARG A 160 17.73 -14.50 -8.92
CA ARG A 160 19.19 -14.57 -9.06
C ARG A 160 19.75 -13.50 -10.01
N CYS A 161 19.18 -12.32 -10.01
CA CYS A 161 19.62 -11.19 -10.80
C CYS A 161 19.94 -9.98 -9.90
N LYS A 162 20.70 -9.01 -10.46
CA LYS A 162 21.04 -7.79 -9.72
C LYS A 162 19.89 -6.80 -9.80
N ARG A 163 19.53 -6.21 -8.66
CA ARG A 163 18.64 -5.04 -8.61
C ARG A 163 19.33 -3.82 -9.21
N THR A 164 18.65 -3.13 -10.14
CA THR A 164 19.16 -1.93 -10.81
C THR A 164 18.26 -0.72 -10.55
N LYS A 165 18.78 0.49 -10.77
CA LYS A 165 17.98 1.73 -10.65
C LYS A 165 16.92 1.82 -11.76
N GLU A 166 17.23 1.31 -12.95
CA GLU A 166 16.34 1.29 -14.11
C GLU A 166 15.12 0.38 -13.90
N GLY A 167 15.26 -0.65 -13.07
CA GLY A 167 14.17 -1.54 -12.67
C GLY A 167 13.61 -2.43 -13.77
N ASN A 168 14.38 -2.69 -14.84
CA ASN A 168 13.93 -3.56 -15.94
C ASN A 168 13.67 -4.99 -15.46
N GLU A 169 14.45 -5.48 -14.51
CA GLU A 169 14.37 -6.82 -13.93
C GLU A 169 13.09 -7.04 -13.11
N ILE A 170 12.47 -5.96 -12.61
CA ILE A 170 11.21 -6.02 -11.86
C ILE A 170 9.99 -5.57 -12.68
N PHE A 171 10.17 -5.17 -13.94
CA PHE A 171 9.09 -4.60 -14.76
C PHE A 171 7.92 -5.59 -14.93
N TYR A 172 8.23 -6.87 -15.17
CA TYR A 172 7.20 -7.92 -15.25
C TYR A 172 6.41 -8.02 -13.95
N ALA A 173 7.08 -8.10 -12.80
CA ALA A 173 6.42 -8.17 -11.50
C ALA A 173 5.53 -6.95 -11.26
N ARG A 174 6.01 -5.73 -11.56
CA ARG A 174 5.22 -4.49 -11.46
C ARG A 174 3.92 -4.59 -12.25
N THR A 175 3.99 -4.91 -13.53
CA THR A 175 2.81 -5.01 -14.39
C THR A 175 1.88 -6.16 -13.99
N ARG A 176 2.44 -7.29 -13.56
CA ARG A 176 1.69 -8.46 -13.11
C ARG A 176 0.89 -8.16 -11.83
N LEU A 177 1.52 -7.51 -10.85
CA LEU A 177 0.84 -7.15 -9.60
C LEU A 177 -0.26 -6.11 -9.82
N VAL A 178 -0.03 -5.08 -10.64
CA VAL A 178 -1.08 -4.10 -10.97
C VAL A 178 -2.29 -4.77 -11.60
N ASN A 179 -2.09 -5.66 -12.57
CA ASN A 179 -3.20 -6.40 -13.19
C ASN A 179 -3.92 -7.29 -12.18
N ALA A 180 -3.19 -8.00 -11.32
CA ALA A 180 -3.75 -8.87 -10.29
C ALA A 180 -4.60 -8.08 -9.28
N ALA A 181 -4.07 -6.96 -8.77
CA ALA A 181 -4.77 -6.10 -7.82
C ALA A 181 -6.07 -5.52 -8.41
N ARG A 182 -6.02 -5.00 -9.64
CA ARG A 182 -7.22 -4.47 -10.30
C ARG A 182 -8.26 -5.55 -10.57
N ALA A 183 -7.83 -6.77 -10.94
CA ALA A 183 -8.74 -7.90 -11.12
C ALA A 183 -9.39 -8.37 -9.80
N ALA A 184 -8.68 -8.22 -8.67
CA ALA A 184 -9.18 -8.52 -7.33
C ALA A 184 -9.89 -7.32 -6.65
N SER A 185 -9.90 -6.14 -7.27
CA SER A 185 -10.45 -4.89 -6.72
C SER A 185 -9.78 -4.45 -5.41
N VAL A 186 -8.45 -4.61 -5.32
CA VAL A 186 -7.63 -4.18 -4.19
C VAL A 186 -6.57 -3.17 -4.62
N ASP A 187 -5.97 -2.49 -3.66
CA ASP A 187 -4.85 -1.57 -3.90
C ASP A 187 -3.53 -2.31 -4.18
N VAL A 188 -2.56 -1.58 -4.74
CA VAL A 188 -1.23 -2.12 -5.03
C VAL A 188 -0.14 -1.09 -4.80
N TYR A 189 0.91 -1.50 -4.08
CA TYR A 189 2.03 -0.63 -3.71
C TYR A 189 3.32 -1.11 -4.35
N ASP A 190 4.08 -0.13 -4.87
CA ASP A 190 5.35 -0.39 -5.52
C ASP A 190 6.49 -0.48 -4.50
N THR A 191 7.53 -1.20 -4.87
CA THR A 191 8.76 -1.41 -4.10
C THR A 191 9.48 -0.10 -3.78
N PRO A 192 10.24 -0.01 -2.65
CA PRO A 192 11.09 1.14 -2.37
C PRO A 192 12.11 1.43 -3.47
N PHE A 193 12.44 2.71 -3.65
CA PHE A 193 13.63 3.13 -4.35
C PHE A 193 14.81 3.10 -3.36
N THR A 194 15.88 2.38 -3.69
CA THR A 194 16.93 2.02 -2.72
C THR A 194 18.03 3.04 -2.55
N ASP A 195 18.29 3.91 -3.56
CA ASP A 195 19.29 4.95 -3.46
C ASP A 195 18.71 6.20 -2.77
N VAL A 196 19.01 6.32 -1.48
CA VAL A 196 18.42 7.35 -0.61
C VAL A 196 18.85 8.77 -0.99
N ASP A 197 19.97 8.92 -1.68
CA ASP A 197 20.53 10.22 -2.05
C ASP A 197 20.16 10.67 -3.47
N ASP A 198 19.67 9.75 -4.30
CA ASP A 198 19.26 10.00 -5.69
C ASP A 198 17.77 10.41 -5.77
N ILE A 199 17.49 11.67 -5.46
CA ILE A 199 16.12 12.21 -5.46
C ILE A 199 15.54 12.28 -6.89
N GLU A 200 16.36 12.58 -7.91
CA GLU A 200 15.90 12.59 -9.30
C GLU A 200 15.49 11.19 -9.78
N GLY A 201 16.28 10.18 -9.41
CA GLY A 201 15.95 8.77 -9.68
C GLY A 201 14.67 8.34 -8.96
N LEU A 202 14.45 8.79 -7.72
CA LEU A 202 13.21 8.54 -6.99
C LEU A 202 11.98 9.07 -7.74
N TYR A 203 12.01 10.32 -8.21
CA TYR A 203 10.88 10.89 -8.96
C TYR A 203 10.58 10.09 -10.23
N LYS A 204 11.61 9.75 -11.02
CA LYS A 204 11.44 8.94 -12.24
C LYS A 204 10.83 7.56 -11.94
N ASP A 205 11.30 6.91 -10.89
CA ASP A 205 10.79 5.58 -10.49
C ASP A 205 9.35 5.65 -9.95
N ALA A 206 9.03 6.69 -9.19
CA ALA A 206 7.68 6.93 -8.68
C ALA A 206 6.68 7.29 -9.80
N GLU A 207 7.09 8.13 -10.76
CA GLU A 207 6.30 8.46 -11.95
C GLU A 207 6.03 7.22 -12.82
N LEU A 208 7.05 6.36 -13.00
CA LEU A 208 6.87 5.08 -13.68
C LEU A 208 5.84 4.22 -12.95
N ALA A 209 5.95 4.06 -11.64
CA ALA A 209 5.01 3.29 -10.85
C ALA A 209 3.56 3.84 -10.97
N LYS A 210 3.37 5.17 -10.83
CA LYS A 210 2.07 5.83 -11.04
C LYS A 210 1.53 5.56 -12.45
N SER A 211 2.38 5.67 -13.48
CA SER A 211 1.99 5.44 -14.87
C SER A 211 1.56 4.00 -15.16
N LEU A 212 2.12 3.02 -14.46
CA LEU A 212 1.74 1.61 -14.54
C LEU A 212 0.43 1.30 -13.80
N GLY A 213 -0.05 2.20 -12.92
CA GLY A 213 -1.31 2.05 -12.21
C GLY A 213 -1.17 1.62 -10.75
N PHE A 214 0.01 1.76 -10.14
CA PHE A 214 0.17 1.61 -8.69
C PHE A 214 -0.64 2.66 -7.93
N THR A 215 -1.18 2.29 -6.77
CA THR A 215 -1.91 3.21 -5.89
C THR A 215 -0.97 4.12 -5.11
N GLY A 216 0.21 3.63 -4.79
CA GLY A 216 1.23 4.35 -4.03
C GLY A 216 2.57 3.61 -4.08
N LYS A 217 3.52 4.12 -3.30
CA LYS A 217 4.88 3.58 -3.24
C LYS A 217 5.38 3.48 -1.80
N VAL A 218 6.09 2.39 -1.51
CA VAL A 218 6.72 2.19 -0.21
C VAL A 218 8.07 2.89 -0.16
N SER A 219 8.47 3.37 1.01
CA SER A 219 9.74 4.03 1.28
C SER A 219 10.47 3.39 2.45
N ILE A 220 11.81 3.37 2.36
CA ILE A 220 12.72 3.00 3.46
C ILE A 220 13.40 4.22 4.09
N SER A 221 13.09 5.42 3.60
CA SER A 221 13.69 6.66 4.08
C SER A 221 12.65 7.78 4.21
N PRO A 222 12.61 8.51 5.33
CA PRO A 222 11.77 9.70 5.45
C PRO A 222 12.04 10.76 4.39
N ARG A 223 13.27 10.82 3.85
CA ARG A 223 13.67 11.78 2.79
C ARG A 223 12.91 11.59 1.48
N HIS A 224 12.39 10.39 1.22
CA HIS A 224 11.64 10.06 0.02
C HIS A 224 10.14 10.37 0.11
N VAL A 225 9.60 10.50 1.33
CA VAL A 225 8.16 10.60 1.58
C VAL A 225 7.52 11.76 0.81
N ASN A 226 8.11 12.95 0.90
CA ASN A 226 7.56 14.15 0.23
C ASN A 226 7.52 13.98 -1.30
N GLY A 227 8.59 13.45 -1.91
CA GLY A 227 8.64 13.22 -3.36
C GLY A 227 7.61 12.19 -3.82
N ILE A 228 7.43 11.11 -3.05
CA ILE A 228 6.39 10.11 -3.33
C ILE A 228 4.99 10.75 -3.22
N ASN A 229 4.72 11.46 -2.14
CA ASN A 229 3.44 12.14 -1.95
C ASN A 229 3.14 13.12 -3.09
N GLU A 230 4.14 13.91 -3.53
CA GLU A 230 4.00 14.84 -4.64
C GLU A 230 3.62 14.13 -5.93
N VAL A 231 4.34 13.06 -6.30
CA VAL A 231 4.07 12.30 -7.52
C VAL A 231 2.67 11.67 -7.49
N PHE A 232 2.26 11.06 -6.38
CA PHE A 232 0.97 10.37 -6.30
C PHE A 232 -0.21 11.31 -6.00
N THR A 233 0.02 12.57 -5.67
CA THR A 233 -1.04 13.59 -5.57
C THR A 233 -1.49 14.03 -6.96
N PRO A 234 -2.80 14.18 -7.23
CA PRO A 234 -3.26 14.78 -8.46
C PRO A 234 -2.79 16.23 -8.60
N THR A 235 -2.36 16.61 -9.79
CA THR A 235 -2.05 18.00 -10.13
C THR A 235 -3.32 18.83 -10.22
N GLN A 236 -3.21 20.17 -10.02
CA GLN A 236 -4.36 21.07 -10.18
C GLN A 236 -4.98 20.96 -11.58
N ALA A 237 -4.17 20.78 -12.62
CA ALA A 237 -4.65 20.58 -13.98
C ALA A 237 -5.47 19.29 -14.17
N GLU A 238 -5.11 18.20 -13.49
CA GLU A 238 -5.87 16.94 -13.47
C GLU A 238 -7.19 17.13 -12.71
N ILE A 239 -7.18 17.84 -11.59
CA ILE A 239 -8.38 18.16 -10.80
C ILE A 239 -9.33 19.04 -11.62
N ASP A 240 -8.85 20.14 -12.19
CA ASP A 240 -9.65 21.03 -13.02
C ASP A 240 -10.29 20.29 -14.22
N TYR A 241 -9.50 19.42 -14.87
CA TYR A 241 -10.02 18.59 -15.96
C TYR A 241 -11.08 17.60 -15.49
N ALA A 242 -10.91 17.01 -14.32
CA ALA A 242 -11.88 16.08 -13.74
C ALA A 242 -13.21 16.79 -13.43
N HIS A 243 -13.17 18.00 -12.87
CA HIS A 243 -14.35 18.84 -12.67
C HIS A 243 -15.05 19.18 -13.99
N ASP A 244 -14.29 19.62 -15.02
CA ASP A 244 -14.85 19.90 -16.36
C ASP A 244 -15.54 18.68 -16.96
N VAL A 245 -14.97 17.47 -16.80
CA VAL A 245 -15.57 16.22 -17.27
C VAL A 245 -16.91 15.96 -16.57
N MET A 246 -16.94 16.05 -15.24
CA MET A 246 -18.16 15.79 -14.47
C MET A 246 -19.26 16.80 -14.78
N GLU A 247 -18.94 18.09 -14.92
CA GLU A 247 -19.89 19.14 -15.30
C GLU A 247 -20.42 18.93 -16.73
N THR A 248 -19.55 18.54 -17.67
CA THR A 248 -19.96 18.23 -19.06
C THR A 248 -20.96 17.07 -19.08
N ILE A 249 -20.75 16.02 -18.29
CA ILE A 249 -21.67 14.88 -18.18
C ILE A 249 -23.00 15.30 -17.54
N ARG A 250 -22.98 16.13 -16.48
CA ARG A 250 -24.20 16.64 -15.84
C ARG A 250 -25.08 17.40 -16.85
N ILE A 251 -24.48 18.34 -17.58
CA ILE A 251 -25.20 19.12 -18.60
C ILE A 251 -25.75 18.21 -19.71
N ALA A 252 -24.99 17.20 -20.14
CA ALA A 252 -25.42 16.24 -21.15
C ALA A 252 -26.64 15.43 -20.72
N LYS A 253 -26.62 14.93 -19.50
CA LYS A 253 -27.78 14.20 -18.90
C LYS A 253 -29.04 15.08 -18.90
N GLU A 254 -28.93 16.35 -18.49
CA GLU A 254 -30.04 17.31 -18.50
C GLU A 254 -30.61 17.59 -19.91
N GLN A 255 -29.74 17.56 -20.93
CA GLN A 255 -30.11 17.78 -22.32
C GLN A 255 -30.52 16.51 -23.08
N GLY A 256 -30.51 15.34 -22.42
CA GLY A 256 -30.80 14.04 -23.03
C GLY A 256 -29.82 13.62 -24.13
N LYS A 257 -28.56 14.11 -24.07
CA LYS A 257 -27.51 13.79 -25.05
C LYS A 257 -26.72 12.56 -24.60
N GLY A 258 -26.60 11.56 -25.48
CA GLY A 258 -25.86 10.33 -25.22
C GLY A 258 -24.35 10.40 -25.50
N VAL A 259 -23.91 11.39 -26.28
CA VAL A 259 -22.51 11.60 -26.66
C VAL A 259 -22.14 13.05 -26.44
N VAL A 260 -21.03 13.26 -25.72
CA VAL A 260 -20.49 14.60 -25.43
C VAL A 260 -19.00 14.66 -25.70
N SER A 261 -18.51 15.86 -25.98
CA SER A 261 -17.08 16.10 -26.14
C SER A 261 -16.63 17.26 -25.25
N LEU A 262 -15.41 17.16 -24.69
CA LEU A 262 -14.73 18.19 -23.95
C LEU A 262 -13.36 18.45 -24.58
N ARG A 263 -13.06 19.73 -24.91
CA ARG A 263 -11.77 20.12 -25.54
C ARG A 263 -11.43 19.27 -26.77
N GLY A 264 -12.45 18.91 -27.59
CA GLY A 264 -12.29 18.12 -28.81
C GLY A 264 -12.13 16.61 -28.64
N LYS A 265 -12.19 16.10 -27.40
CA LYS A 265 -12.14 14.66 -27.09
C LYS A 265 -13.52 14.15 -26.66
N MET A 266 -13.92 13.00 -27.19
CA MET A 266 -15.15 12.32 -26.76
C MET A 266 -15.01 11.92 -25.27
N ILE A 267 -16.05 12.20 -24.49
CA ILE A 267 -16.14 11.76 -23.09
C ILE A 267 -16.94 10.46 -23.05
N ASP A 268 -16.25 9.39 -22.70
CA ASP A 268 -16.79 8.04 -22.53
C ASP A 268 -16.71 7.57 -21.07
N ALA A 269 -17.27 6.40 -20.79
CA ALA A 269 -17.30 5.84 -19.43
C ALA A 269 -15.90 5.70 -18.78
N PRO A 270 -14.84 5.26 -19.48
CA PRO A 270 -13.48 5.23 -18.93
C PRO A 270 -12.93 6.61 -18.52
N ILE A 271 -13.26 7.68 -19.27
CA ILE A 271 -12.82 9.05 -18.93
C ILE A 271 -13.55 9.52 -17.67
N VAL A 272 -14.86 9.26 -17.58
CA VAL A 272 -15.65 9.60 -16.39
C VAL A 272 -15.15 8.85 -15.16
N ALA A 273 -14.85 7.56 -15.30
CA ALA A 273 -14.31 6.77 -14.18
C ALA A 273 -12.98 7.33 -13.67
N ARG A 274 -12.07 7.72 -14.56
CA ARG A 274 -10.80 8.37 -14.17
C ARG A 274 -11.02 9.73 -13.51
N ALA A 275 -11.95 10.53 -14.02
CA ALA A 275 -12.28 11.82 -13.41
C ALA A 275 -12.81 11.65 -11.99
N ARG A 276 -13.71 10.68 -11.76
CA ARG A 276 -14.20 10.36 -10.40
C ARG A 276 -13.08 9.96 -9.45
N GLN A 277 -12.13 9.12 -9.90
CA GLN A 277 -10.96 8.74 -9.08
C GLN A 277 -10.13 9.96 -8.68
N VAL A 278 -9.86 10.88 -9.60
CA VAL A 278 -9.11 12.11 -9.31
C VAL A 278 -9.83 12.96 -8.27
N LEU A 279 -11.15 13.14 -8.40
CA LEU A 279 -11.95 13.94 -7.45
C LEU A 279 -12.09 13.25 -6.08
N GLU A 280 -12.12 11.92 -6.04
CA GLU A 280 -12.06 11.17 -4.78
C GLU A 280 -10.74 11.40 -4.06
N MET A 281 -9.62 11.33 -4.80
CA MET A 281 -8.29 11.65 -4.26
C MET A 281 -8.20 13.09 -3.77
N GLU A 282 -8.75 14.07 -4.53
CA GLU A 282 -8.83 15.47 -4.10
C GLU A 282 -9.55 15.61 -2.76
N ARG A 283 -10.71 14.97 -2.63
CA ARG A 283 -11.51 15.00 -1.40
C ARG A 283 -10.76 14.41 -0.21
N GLU A 284 -10.10 13.27 -0.38
CA GLU A 284 -9.35 12.62 0.69
C GLU A 284 -8.12 13.43 1.13
N ILE A 285 -7.43 14.08 0.20
CA ILE A 285 -6.20 14.82 0.49
C ILE A 285 -6.51 16.24 1.00
N PHE A 286 -7.44 16.94 0.37
CA PHE A 286 -7.67 18.36 0.61
C PHE A 286 -9.00 18.68 1.32
N GLY A 287 -9.86 17.68 1.57
CA GLY A 287 -11.16 17.87 2.21
C GLY A 287 -12.20 18.57 1.32
N GLY A 288 -12.16 18.36 0.02
CA GLY A 288 -13.08 18.95 -0.96
C GLY A 288 -14.52 18.50 -0.83
N VAL A 289 -15.45 19.26 -1.41
CA VAL A 289 -16.91 18.97 -1.44
C VAL A 289 -17.17 17.81 -2.39
N GLY A 290 -17.82 16.74 -1.92
CA GLY A 290 -18.20 15.60 -2.76
C GLY A 290 -19.25 16.00 -3.81
N TYR A 291 -19.08 15.51 -5.04
CA TYR A 291 -20.18 15.48 -6.01
C TYR A 291 -21.05 14.26 -5.63
N ASP A 292 -22.20 14.54 -5.01
CA ASP A 292 -23.25 13.53 -4.83
C ASP A 292 -23.74 13.03 -6.20
N GLU A 293 -24.07 11.74 -6.31
CA GLU A 293 -24.47 11.00 -7.52
C GLU A 293 -25.70 11.55 -8.23
#